data_b4ef6afc6a6df25ac0b5dad01ffb6aed
#
_entry.id   b4ef6afc6a6df25ac0b5dad01ffb6aed
#
_cell.length_a   1.000
_cell.length_b   1.000
_cell.length_c   1.000
_cell.angle_alpha   90.00
_cell.angle_beta   90.00
_cell.angle_gamma   90.00
#
_symmetry.space_group_name_H-M   'P 1'
#
loop_
_entity.id
_entity.type
_entity.pdbx_description
1 polymer ?
#
loop_
_entity_poly.entity_id
_entity_poly.type
_entity_poly.pdbx_seq_one_letter_code
_entity_poly.pdbx_strand_id
1 'polypeptide(L)'
;MPTELTLRPATPGDLDDLVSVHVSSRAAAPMPAGVHPEREVRAWLTERLDHDEVWVAVVGDEVAAYTRFTETWLDDLYVAPERAGQGLGSALLGVVKARRPGGFCLWVFETNQPARGFYAHHGLVELERTDGTGNEEKQPDIRMAWPGDDPLAFYRGLIDEVDADLGDVLARRAALTRAVQPHKPVAGRDPDRERAIAEAMARRAPALGADRLHRIVHAIITESLEASQA
;
A
#
# COMPACT_ATOMS: atom_id res chain seq x y z
N MET A 1 -40.90 -0.52 -2.30
CA MET A 1 -40.19 -1.58 -3.01
C MET A 1 -38.73 -1.48 -2.59
N PRO A 2 -38.09 -2.59 -2.18
CA PRO A 2 -36.64 -2.51 -1.98
C PRO A 2 -35.98 -2.09 -3.31
N THR A 3 -35.17 -1.07 -3.29
CA THR A 3 -34.44 -0.61 -4.47
C THR A 3 -33.45 -1.70 -4.83
N GLU A 4 -33.52 -2.22 -6.06
CA GLU A 4 -32.69 -3.33 -6.53
C GLU A 4 -31.22 -2.92 -6.57
N LEU A 5 -30.35 -3.73 -5.97
CA LEU A 5 -28.90 -3.57 -6.04
C LEU A 5 -28.35 -4.43 -7.17
N THR A 6 -27.66 -3.82 -8.11
CA THR A 6 -26.94 -4.52 -9.19
C THR A 6 -25.44 -4.24 -9.07
N LEU A 7 -24.64 -5.30 -9.10
CA LEU A 7 -23.17 -5.22 -9.20
C LEU A 7 -22.74 -5.61 -10.63
N ARG A 8 -22.04 -4.73 -11.32
CA ARG A 8 -21.55 -4.98 -12.69
C ARG A 8 -20.21 -4.30 -12.94
N PRO A 9 -19.46 -4.74 -13.96
CA PRO A 9 -18.33 -3.97 -14.47
C PRO A 9 -18.77 -2.55 -14.88
N ALA A 10 -17.90 -1.57 -14.63
CA ALA A 10 -18.10 -0.22 -15.09
C ALA A 10 -17.94 -0.13 -16.62
N THR A 11 -18.60 0.83 -17.21
CA THR A 11 -18.51 1.17 -18.64
C THR A 11 -18.07 2.63 -18.81
N PRO A 12 -17.59 3.06 -19.98
CA PRO A 12 -17.30 4.48 -20.22
C PRO A 12 -18.47 5.41 -19.96
N GLY A 13 -19.71 4.90 -20.06
CA GLY A 13 -20.94 5.67 -19.78
C GLY A 13 -21.13 5.99 -18.28
N ASP A 14 -20.43 5.30 -17.39
CA ASP A 14 -20.52 5.52 -15.94
C ASP A 14 -19.53 6.62 -15.45
N LEU A 15 -18.67 7.16 -16.32
CA LEU A 15 -17.56 8.04 -15.94
C LEU A 15 -18.01 9.25 -15.10
N ASP A 16 -19.11 9.89 -15.45
CA ASP A 16 -19.62 11.06 -14.71
C ASP A 16 -19.99 10.69 -13.28
N ASP A 17 -20.66 9.56 -13.10
CA ASP A 17 -21.05 9.05 -11.80
C ASP A 17 -19.82 8.59 -10.98
N LEU A 18 -18.84 7.93 -11.62
CA LEU A 18 -17.60 7.54 -10.96
C LEU A 18 -16.85 8.75 -10.41
N VAL A 19 -16.73 9.83 -11.19
CA VAL A 19 -16.10 11.08 -10.76
C VAL A 19 -16.88 11.70 -9.59
N SER A 20 -18.21 11.75 -9.68
CA SER A 20 -19.07 12.29 -8.64
C SER A 20 -18.91 11.50 -7.32
N VAL A 21 -18.97 10.16 -7.37
CA VAL A 21 -18.77 9.29 -6.20
C VAL A 21 -17.37 9.46 -5.64
N HIS A 22 -16.33 9.51 -6.48
CA HIS A 22 -14.94 9.70 -6.03
C HIS A 22 -14.78 10.99 -5.23
N VAL A 23 -15.19 12.12 -5.83
CA VAL A 23 -15.00 13.45 -5.23
C VAL A 23 -15.83 13.60 -3.96
N SER A 24 -17.12 13.23 -4.00
CA SER A 24 -18.01 13.35 -2.84
C SER A 24 -17.61 12.46 -1.68
N SER A 25 -17.20 11.22 -1.96
CA SER A 25 -16.76 10.27 -0.92
C SER A 25 -15.48 10.75 -0.24
N ARG A 26 -14.48 11.23 -1.02
CA ARG A 26 -13.25 11.79 -0.44
C ARG A 26 -13.49 13.02 0.41
N ALA A 27 -14.39 13.90 -0.04
CA ALA A 27 -14.75 15.12 0.71
C ALA A 27 -15.47 14.81 2.04
N ALA A 28 -16.23 13.72 2.10
CA ALA A 28 -16.98 13.34 3.30
C ALA A 28 -16.18 12.48 4.28
N ALA A 29 -15.13 11.78 3.82
CA ALA A 29 -14.33 10.90 4.65
C ALA A 29 -13.32 11.67 5.53
N PRO A 30 -12.97 11.16 6.74
CA PRO A 30 -11.95 11.75 7.59
C PRO A 30 -10.54 11.39 7.08
N MET A 31 -10.21 11.88 5.90
CA MET A 31 -8.95 11.65 5.21
C MET A 31 -8.43 12.97 4.63
N PRO A 32 -7.15 13.06 4.22
CA PRO A 32 -6.63 14.26 3.58
C PRO A 32 -7.43 14.66 2.36
N ALA A 33 -7.56 15.97 2.14
CA ALA A 33 -8.15 16.48 0.92
C ALA A 33 -7.37 15.98 -0.30
N GLY A 34 -8.08 15.63 -1.36
CA GLY A 34 -7.45 15.24 -2.62
C GLY A 34 -6.61 16.39 -3.19
N VAL A 35 -5.45 16.07 -3.72
CA VAL A 35 -4.51 17.07 -4.30
C VAL A 35 -4.84 17.39 -5.76
N HIS A 36 -5.67 16.59 -6.41
CA HIS A 36 -6.05 16.74 -7.81
C HIS A 36 -7.44 17.37 -7.97
N PRO A 37 -7.60 18.36 -8.87
CA PRO A 37 -8.91 18.90 -9.21
C PRO A 37 -9.74 17.87 -10.00
N GLU A 38 -11.05 18.02 -10.00
CA GLU A 38 -12.00 17.08 -10.61
C GLU A 38 -11.67 16.74 -12.06
N ARG A 39 -11.21 17.72 -12.88
CA ARG A 39 -10.82 17.48 -14.27
C ARG A 39 -9.67 16.44 -14.40
N GLU A 40 -8.74 16.43 -13.45
CA GLU A 40 -7.62 15.48 -13.43
C GLU A 40 -8.07 14.12 -12.94
N VAL A 41 -8.94 14.08 -11.94
CA VAL A 41 -9.61 12.84 -11.49
C VAL A 41 -10.39 12.21 -12.66
N ARG A 42 -11.11 12.99 -13.44
CA ARG A 42 -11.84 12.53 -14.63
C ARG A 42 -10.90 11.94 -15.69
N ALA A 43 -9.84 12.65 -16.03
CA ALA A 43 -8.87 12.17 -17.02
C ALA A 43 -8.21 10.86 -16.57
N TRP A 44 -7.86 10.80 -15.30
CA TRP A 44 -7.26 9.61 -14.69
C TRP A 44 -8.25 8.42 -14.65
N LEU A 45 -9.50 8.61 -14.22
CA LEU A 45 -10.51 7.53 -14.23
C LEU A 45 -10.80 7.04 -15.66
N THR A 46 -10.78 7.93 -16.65
CA THR A 46 -10.93 7.54 -18.06
C THR A 46 -9.85 6.56 -18.48
N GLU A 47 -8.59 6.85 -18.15
CA GLU A 47 -7.46 5.97 -18.44
C GLU A 47 -7.56 4.65 -17.65
N ARG A 48 -7.96 4.71 -16.37
CA ARG A 48 -8.07 3.51 -15.53
C ARG A 48 -9.17 2.55 -15.99
N LEU A 49 -10.27 3.04 -16.54
CA LEU A 49 -11.34 2.21 -17.09
C LEU A 49 -10.87 1.27 -18.22
N ASP A 50 -9.81 1.65 -18.93
CA ASP A 50 -9.26 0.85 -20.02
C ASP A 50 -8.23 -0.19 -19.56
N HIS A 51 -7.68 -0.03 -18.35
CA HIS A 51 -6.53 -0.81 -17.89
C HIS A 51 -6.78 -1.63 -16.62
N ASP A 52 -7.67 -1.15 -15.75
CA ASP A 52 -7.94 -1.75 -14.44
C ASP A 52 -9.31 -2.43 -14.42
N GLU A 53 -9.54 -3.33 -13.46
CA GLU A 53 -10.88 -3.82 -13.21
C GLU A 53 -11.65 -2.79 -12.37
N VAL A 54 -12.71 -2.22 -12.94
CA VAL A 54 -13.60 -1.27 -12.27
C VAL A 54 -15.00 -1.86 -12.21
N TRP A 55 -15.59 -1.90 -11.00
CA TRP A 55 -16.95 -2.38 -10.76
C TRP A 55 -17.77 -1.33 -10.07
N VAL A 56 -19.06 -1.27 -10.42
CA VAL A 56 -20.03 -0.36 -9.84
C VAL A 56 -21.14 -1.11 -9.09
N ALA A 57 -21.63 -0.46 -8.04
CA ALA A 57 -22.87 -0.84 -7.35
C ALA A 57 -23.94 0.17 -7.76
N VAL A 58 -24.94 -0.31 -8.50
CA VAL A 58 -26.08 0.47 -8.99
C VAL A 58 -27.30 0.21 -8.11
N VAL A 59 -27.91 1.28 -7.63
CA VAL A 59 -29.13 1.23 -6.81
C VAL A 59 -30.25 1.92 -7.54
N GLY A 60 -31.20 1.14 -8.07
CA GLY A 60 -32.13 1.64 -9.09
C GLY A 60 -31.39 1.95 -10.39
N ASP A 61 -31.37 3.23 -10.79
CA ASP A 61 -30.67 3.68 -12.01
C ASP A 61 -29.39 4.49 -11.71
N GLU A 62 -28.99 4.64 -10.43
CA GLU A 62 -27.87 5.45 -9.99
C GLU A 62 -26.65 4.60 -9.60
N VAL A 63 -25.45 4.97 -10.05
CA VAL A 63 -24.19 4.44 -9.55
C VAL A 63 -23.95 5.02 -8.15
N ALA A 64 -24.11 4.19 -7.13
CA ALA A 64 -24.02 4.59 -5.73
C ALA A 64 -22.66 4.31 -5.07
N ALA A 65 -21.84 3.44 -5.69
CA ALA A 65 -20.51 3.12 -5.23
C ALA A 65 -19.69 2.50 -6.36
N TYR A 66 -18.36 2.55 -6.24
CA TYR A 66 -17.48 1.83 -7.14
C TYR A 66 -16.25 1.29 -6.43
N THR A 67 -15.62 0.32 -7.06
CA THR A 67 -14.31 -0.19 -6.70
C THR A 67 -13.44 -0.32 -7.93
N ARG A 68 -12.14 -0.04 -7.78
CA ARG A 68 -11.11 -0.24 -8.79
C ARG A 68 -9.97 -1.05 -8.18
N PHE A 69 -9.53 -2.05 -8.90
CA PHE A 69 -8.47 -2.93 -8.42
C PHE A 69 -7.66 -3.52 -9.57
N THR A 70 -6.42 -3.83 -9.28
CA THR A 70 -5.45 -4.47 -10.17
C THR A 70 -5.26 -5.94 -9.80
N GLU A 71 -4.18 -6.56 -10.21
CA GLU A 71 -3.92 -7.97 -9.91
C GLU A 71 -3.70 -8.22 -8.41
N THR A 72 -2.99 -7.30 -7.74
CA THR A 72 -2.57 -7.45 -6.33
C THR A 72 -3.00 -6.30 -5.43
N TRP A 73 -3.69 -5.27 -5.96
CA TRP A 73 -4.08 -4.08 -5.21
C TRP A 73 -5.55 -3.75 -5.35
N LEU A 74 -6.19 -3.43 -4.23
CA LEU A 74 -7.44 -2.70 -4.18
C LEU A 74 -7.12 -1.22 -4.05
N ASP A 75 -7.23 -0.50 -5.16
CA ASP A 75 -6.81 0.91 -5.26
C ASP A 75 -7.92 1.88 -4.81
N ASP A 76 -9.17 1.60 -5.20
CA ASP A 76 -10.32 2.43 -4.86
C ASP A 76 -11.49 1.59 -4.36
N LEU A 77 -12.14 2.05 -3.31
CA LEU A 77 -13.46 1.60 -2.85
C LEU A 77 -14.20 2.79 -2.25
N TYR A 78 -15.08 3.38 -3.03
CA TYR A 78 -15.82 4.57 -2.66
C TYR A 78 -17.32 4.36 -2.73
N VAL A 79 -18.02 4.90 -1.74
CA VAL A 79 -19.48 4.85 -1.62
C VAL A 79 -19.99 6.28 -1.51
N ALA A 80 -20.98 6.65 -2.29
CA ALA A 80 -21.63 7.96 -2.19
C ALA A 80 -22.08 8.22 -0.75
N PRO A 81 -21.79 9.41 -0.17
CA PRO A 81 -22.03 9.68 1.25
C PRO A 81 -23.48 9.39 1.70
N GLU A 82 -24.46 9.72 0.86
CA GLU A 82 -25.90 9.49 1.11
C GLU A 82 -26.29 8.01 1.07
N ARG A 83 -25.43 7.15 0.57
CA ARG A 83 -25.59 5.70 0.49
C ARG A 83 -24.72 4.93 1.50
N ALA A 84 -23.99 5.65 2.35
CA ALA A 84 -23.14 5.03 3.36
C ALA A 84 -23.97 4.15 4.33
N GLY A 85 -23.35 3.07 4.81
CA GLY A 85 -24.02 2.14 5.74
C GLY A 85 -25.05 1.20 5.13
N GLN A 86 -25.29 1.24 3.81
CA GLN A 86 -26.25 0.38 3.12
C GLN A 86 -25.67 -0.95 2.61
N GLY A 87 -24.43 -1.28 2.99
CA GLY A 87 -23.79 -2.55 2.61
C GLY A 87 -23.10 -2.54 1.25
N LEU A 88 -23.13 -1.43 0.49
CA LEU A 88 -22.58 -1.35 -0.86
C LEU A 88 -21.06 -1.61 -0.88
N GLY A 89 -20.32 -1.04 0.07
CA GLY A 89 -18.88 -1.30 0.22
C GLY A 89 -18.57 -2.77 0.47
N SER A 90 -19.38 -3.45 1.31
CA SER A 90 -19.22 -4.88 1.56
C SER A 90 -19.52 -5.72 0.32
N ALA A 91 -20.52 -5.34 -0.46
CA ALA A 91 -20.87 -6.02 -1.69
C ALA A 91 -19.77 -5.91 -2.74
N LEU A 92 -19.20 -4.70 -2.94
CA LEU A 92 -18.08 -4.48 -3.86
C LEU A 92 -16.80 -5.17 -3.37
N LEU A 93 -16.50 -5.12 -2.08
CA LEU A 93 -15.34 -5.84 -1.52
C LEU A 93 -15.49 -7.36 -1.70
N GLY A 94 -16.72 -7.87 -1.65
CA GLY A 94 -17.04 -9.26 -1.99
C GLY A 94 -16.67 -9.60 -3.44
N VAL A 95 -16.94 -8.69 -4.38
CA VAL A 95 -16.52 -8.84 -5.78
C VAL A 95 -14.99 -8.89 -5.87
N VAL A 96 -14.28 -7.97 -5.23
CA VAL A 96 -12.81 -7.95 -5.24
C VAL A 96 -12.25 -9.28 -4.72
N LYS A 97 -12.74 -9.78 -3.58
CA LYS A 97 -12.30 -11.05 -3.01
C LYS A 97 -12.55 -12.24 -3.93
N ALA A 98 -13.73 -12.29 -4.57
CA ALA A 98 -14.07 -13.34 -5.52
C ALA A 98 -13.17 -13.30 -6.78
N ARG A 99 -12.77 -12.10 -7.20
CA ARG A 99 -11.90 -11.90 -8.38
C ARG A 99 -10.41 -12.09 -8.06
N ARG A 100 -10.03 -11.93 -6.80
CA ARG A 100 -8.62 -12.00 -6.31
C ARG A 100 -8.50 -13.02 -5.18
N PRO A 101 -8.80 -14.31 -5.42
CA PRO A 101 -8.72 -15.34 -4.38
C PRO A 101 -7.30 -15.55 -3.83
N GLY A 102 -6.26 -15.13 -4.57
CA GLY A 102 -4.87 -15.14 -4.12
C GLY A 102 -4.50 -14.05 -3.10
N GLY A 103 -5.43 -13.12 -2.83
CA GLY A 103 -5.19 -12.02 -1.90
C GLY A 103 -4.83 -10.70 -2.60
N PHE A 104 -4.87 -9.62 -1.83
CA PHE A 104 -4.54 -8.26 -2.30
C PHE A 104 -4.16 -7.36 -1.13
N CYS A 105 -3.49 -6.25 -1.45
CA CYS A 105 -3.20 -5.16 -0.53
C CYS A 105 -4.01 -3.91 -0.87
N LEU A 106 -4.06 -2.98 0.07
CA LEU A 106 -4.56 -1.62 -0.13
C LEU A 106 -3.79 -0.64 0.77
N TRP A 107 -3.85 0.64 0.42
CA TRP A 107 -3.43 1.72 1.30
C TRP A 107 -4.64 2.46 1.85
N VAL A 108 -4.60 2.79 3.15
CA VAL A 108 -5.62 3.60 3.82
C VAL A 108 -4.94 4.62 4.70
N PHE A 109 -5.38 5.89 4.66
CA PHE A 109 -4.84 6.92 5.55
C PHE A 109 -5.08 6.57 7.03
N GLU A 110 -4.09 6.81 7.87
CA GLU A 110 -4.17 6.51 9.30
C GLU A 110 -5.35 7.22 9.96
N THR A 111 -5.70 8.42 9.50
CA THR A 111 -6.84 9.20 9.99
C THR A 111 -8.19 8.63 9.61
N ASN A 112 -8.28 7.80 8.55
CA ASN A 112 -9.54 7.22 8.08
C ASN A 112 -9.96 6.00 8.92
N GLN A 113 -10.26 6.23 10.20
CA GLN A 113 -10.67 5.18 11.14
C GLN A 113 -11.90 4.38 10.68
N PRO A 114 -12.94 5.00 10.06
CA PRO A 114 -14.07 4.24 9.54
C PRO A 114 -13.66 3.21 8.48
N ALA A 115 -12.81 3.58 7.51
CA ALA A 115 -12.34 2.66 6.47
C ALA A 115 -11.46 1.56 7.07
N ARG A 116 -10.55 1.88 7.99
CA ARG A 116 -9.73 0.90 8.70
C ARG A 116 -10.58 -0.12 9.45
N GLY A 117 -11.58 0.35 10.21
CA GLY A 117 -12.53 -0.51 10.90
C GLY A 117 -13.33 -1.39 9.95
N PHE A 118 -13.77 -0.84 8.81
CA PHE A 118 -14.46 -1.58 7.76
C PHE A 118 -13.58 -2.71 7.21
N TYR A 119 -12.35 -2.42 6.82
CA TYR A 119 -11.44 -3.43 6.28
C TYR A 119 -11.08 -4.50 7.31
N ALA A 120 -10.79 -4.10 8.56
CA ALA A 120 -10.52 -5.04 9.64
C ALA A 120 -11.72 -5.98 9.91
N HIS A 121 -12.97 -5.44 9.93
CA HIS A 121 -14.18 -6.23 10.03
C HIS A 121 -14.31 -7.28 8.92
N HIS A 122 -13.82 -6.95 7.73
CA HIS A 122 -13.81 -7.85 6.58
C HIS A 122 -12.57 -8.75 6.49
N GLY A 123 -11.77 -8.85 7.57
CA GLY A 123 -10.65 -9.78 7.67
C GLY A 123 -9.36 -9.32 7.01
N LEU A 124 -9.23 -8.02 6.68
CA LEU A 124 -7.95 -7.46 6.31
C LEU A 124 -7.13 -7.16 7.56
N VAL A 125 -5.82 -7.32 7.48
CA VAL A 125 -4.88 -7.05 8.56
C VAL A 125 -3.94 -5.91 8.21
N GLU A 126 -3.55 -5.10 9.20
CA GLU A 126 -2.52 -4.07 9.02
C GLU A 126 -1.15 -4.74 8.91
N LEU A 127 -0.37 -4.40 7.88
CA LEU A 127 0.98 -4.91 7.66
C LEU A 127 2.05 -3.90 8.03
N GLU A 128 1.94 -2.68 7.53
CA GLU A 128 2.94 -1.63 7.76
C GLU A 128 2.29 -0.26 7.86
N ARG A 129 3.03 0.68 8.43
CA ARG A 129 2.66 2.09 8.53
C ARG A 129 3.77 2.93 7.96
N THR A 130 3.41 3.97 7.20
CA THR A 130 4.36 4.95 6.71
C THR A 130 4.14 6.31 7.35
N ASP A 131 5.11 7.19 7.21
CA ASP A 131 5.00 8.59 7.62
C ASP A 131 4.36 9.47 6.53
N GLY A 132 3.95 8.86 5.42
CA GLY A 132 3.33 9.53 4.29
C GLY A 132 4.28 10.27 3.36
N THR A 133 5.58 10.26 3.60
CA THR A 133 6.54 10.96 2.72
C THR A 133 6.54 10.42 1.29
N GLY A 134 6.09 9.18 1.09
CA GLY A 134 5.99 8.51 -0.21
C GLY A 134 4.70 8.81 -0.98
N ASN A 135 3.61 9.20 -0.32
CA ASN A 135 2.34 9.50 -0.99
C ASN A 135 2.20 10.98 -1.37
N GLU A 136 1.21 11.30 -2.21
CA GLU A 136 1.01 12.65 -2.74
C GLU A 136 0.50 13.63 -1.68
N GLU A 137 -0.37 13.18 -0.79
CA GLU A 137 -0.97 13.96 0.29
C GLU A 137 0.02 14.25 1.45
N LYS A 138 1.17 13.56 1.47
CA LYS A 138 2.18 13.68 2.54
C LYS A 138 1.61 13.43 3.93
N GLN A 139 0.72 12.45 4.03
CA GLN A 139 0.05 12.09 5.27
C GLN A 139 0.24 10.61 5.59
N PRO A 140 0.38 10.24 6.87
CA PRO A 140 0.59 8.86 7.28
C PRO A 140 -0.51 7.93 6.77
N ASP A 141 -0.07 6.79 6.25
CA ASP A 141 -0.94 5.73 5.74
C ASP A 141 -0.54 4.34 6.25
N ILE A 142 -1.43 3.40 6.05
CA ILE A 142 -1.32 2.04 6.53
C ILE A 142 -1.60 1.10 5.36
N ARG A 143 -0.67 0.19 5.11
CA ARG A 143 -0.90 -0.94 4.21
C ARG A 143 -1.72 -1.99 4.94
N MET A 144 -2.86 -2.34 4.37
CA MET A 144 -3.67 -3.46 4.83
C MET A 144 -3.71 -4.54 3.76
N ALA A 145 -3.89 -5.80 4.17
CA ALA A 145 -3.96 -6.94 3.27
C ALA A 145 -5.09 -7.90 3.62
N TRP A 146 -5.75 -8.41 2.59
CA TRP A 146 -6.54 -9.62 2.66
C TRP A 146 -5.71 -10.77 2.05
N PRO A 147 -5.37 -11.81 2.83
CA PRO A 147 -4.40 -12.81 2.39
C PRO A 147 -4.97 -13.89 1.46
N GLY A 148 -6.23 -13.77 1.02
CA GLY A 148 -6.86 -14.72 0.15
C GLY A 148 -7.15 -16.08 0.79
N ASP A 149 -7.28 -17.09 -0.06
CA ASP A 149 -7.62 -18.47 0.33
C ASP A 149 -6.40 -19.26 0.81
N ASP A 150 -5.17 -18.84 0.44
CA ASP A 150 -3.91 -19.40 0.96
C ASP A 150 -3.06 -18.30 1.61
N PRO A 151 -3.31 -17.99 2.88
CA PRO A 151 -2.58 -16.95 3.60
C PRO A 151 -1.07 -17.19 3.67
N LEU A 152 -0.64 -18.45 3.73
CA LEU A 152 0.78 -18.76 3.82
C LEU A 152 1.51 -18.43 2.52
N ALA A 153 0.94 -18.83 1.39
CA ALA A 153 1.50 -18.50 0.08
C ALA A 153 1.52 -16.99 -0.14
N PHE A 154 0.42 -16.28 0.19
CA PHE A 154 0.32 -14.84 0.09
C PHE A 154 1.42 -14.10 0.87
N TYR A 155 1.57 -14.39 2.16
CA TYR A 155 2.59 -13.70 2.98
C TYR A 155 4.02 -14.06 2.58
N ARG A 156 4.26 -15.29 2.10
CA ARG A 156 5.56 -15.66 1.54
C ARG A 156 5.89 -14.86 0.30
N GLY A 157 4.93 -14.67 -0.60
CA GLY A 157 5.11 -13.80 -1.77
C GLY A 157 5.50 -12.38 -1.39
N LEU A 158 4.83 -11.79 -0.39
CA LEU A 158 5.20 -10.45 0.11
C LEU A 158 6.60 -10.41 0.77
N ILE A 159 7.01 -11.48 1.43
CA ILE A 159 8.38 -11.61 1.98
C ILE A 159 9.40 -11.71 0.85
N ASP A 160 9.13 -12.51 -0.17
CA ASP A 160 10.02 -12.66 -1.33
C ASP A 160 10.24 -11.33 -2.07
N GLU A 161 9.20 -10.47 -2.18
CA GLU A 161 9.33 -9.11 -2.71
C GLU A 161 10.30 -8.26 -1.86
N VAL A 162 10.13 -8.27 -0.54
CA VAL A 162 11.01 -7.53 0.39
C VAL A 162 12.44 -8.07 0.36
N ASP A 163 12.62 -9.37 0.23
CA ASP A 163 13.95 -10.01 0.15
C ASP A 163 14.66 -9.64 -1.16
N ALA A 164 13.93 -9.49 -2.27
CA ALA A 164 14.47 -8.98 -3.53
C ALA A 164 14.97 -7.54 -3.38
N ASP A 165 14.14 -6.64 -2.81
CA ASP A 165 14.53 -5.25 -2.53
C ASP A 165 15.74 -5.17 -1.60
N LEU A 166 15.79 -6.03 -0.57
CA LEU A 166 16.93 -6.13 0.34
C LEU A 166 18.20 -6.54 -0.40
N GLY A 167 18.11 -7.49 -1.33
CA GLY A 167 19.21 -7.91 -2.21
C GLY A 167 19.77 -6.72 -3.00
N ASP A 168 18.93 -5.93 -3.63
CA ASP A 168 19.31 -4.75 -4.38
C ASP A 168 19.98 -3.68 -3.50
N VAL A 169 19.44 -3.44 -2.30
CA VAL A 169 20.01 -2.50 -1.32
C VAL A 169 21.38 -2.98 -0.85
N LEU A 170 21.58 -4.28 -0.61
CA LEU A 170 22.86 -4.86 -0.22
C LEU A 170 23.89 -4.77 -1.35
N ALA A 171 23.50 -5.03 -2.60
CA ALA A 171 24.39 -4.87 -3.76
C ALA A 171 24.85 -3.42 -3.91
N ARG A 172 23.95 -2.45 -3.81
CA ARG A 172 24.28 -1.02 -3.82
C ARG A 172 25.21 -0.62 -2.68
N ARG A 173 24.95 -1.14 -1.48
CA ARG A 173 25.80 -0.88 -0.31
C ARG A 173 27.21 -1.46 -0.48
N ALA A 174 27.36 -2.67 -1.01
CA ALA A 174 28.65 -3.28 -1.29
C ALA A 174 29.48 -2.46 -2.31
N ALA A 175 28.84 -1.97 -3.39
CA ALA A 175 29.46 -1.09 -4.35
C ALA A 175 29.99 0.21 -3.70
N LEU A 176 29.19 0.85 -2.85
CA LEU A 176 29.59 2.04 -2.10
C LEU A 176 30.72 1.73 -1.10
N THR A 177 30.70 0.56 -0.46
CA THR A 177 31.79 0.12 0.43
C THR A 177 33.11 -0.01 -0.35
N ARG A 178 33.09 -0.58 -1.55
CA ARG A 178 34.26 -0.67 -2.42
C ARG A 178 34.76 0.73 -2.82
N ALA A 179 33.88 1.61 -3.23
CA ALA A 179 34.21 2.96 -3.67
C ALA A 179 34.85 3.83 -2.58
N VAL A 180 34.48 3.62 -1.30
CA VAL A 180 35.01 4.42 -0.20
C VAL A 180 36.39 3.97 0.28
N GLN A 181 36.84 2.72 -0.01
CA GLN A 181 38.10 2.19 0.52
C GLN A 181 39.36 3.06 0.17
N PRO A 182 39.55 3.55 -1.07
CA PRO A 182 40.69 4.39 -1.42
C PRO A 182 40.74 5.73 -0.67
N HIS A 183 39.62 6.16 -0.10
CA HIS A 183 39.50 7.46 0.57
C HIS A 183 39.56 7.38 2.10
N LYS A 184 39.67 6.15 2.66
CA LYS A 184 39.81 5.99 4.10
C LYS A 184 41.22 6.34 4.58
N PRO A 185 41.37 7.18 5.61
CA PRO A 185 42.67 7.50 6.18
C PRO A 185 43.33 6.31 6.88
N VAL A 186 42.52 5.39 7.40
CA VAL A 186 42.95 4.14 8.05
C VAL A 186 42.06 3.01 7.53
N ALA A 187 42.70 1.92 7.10
CA ALA A 187 41.95 0.72 6.69
C ALA A 187 41.32 0.06 7.93
N GLY A 188 40.08 -0.38 7.79
CA GLY A 188 39.42 -1.15 8.83
C GLY A 188 37.99 -0.68 9.19
N ARG A 189 37.56 -1.17 10.34
CA ARG A 189 36.21 -0.94 10.91
C ARG A 189 36.24 0.29 11.82
N ASP A 190 35.09 0.94 11.91
CA ASP A 190 34.81 2.05 12.81
C ASP A 190 33.65 1.63 13.74
N PRO A 191 33.95 1.19 14.99
CA PRO A 191 32.94 0.68 15.90
C PRO A 191 31.89 1.74 16.30
N ASP A 192 32.26 3.00 16.39
CA ASP A 192 31.32 4.07 16.77
C ASP A 192 30.34 4.35 15.64
N ARG A 193 30.84 4.36 14.39
CA ARG A 193 29.97 4.45 13.20
C ARG A 193 29.03 3.25 13.08
N GLU A 194 29.52 2.03 13.36
CA GLU A 194 28.69 0.82 13.33
C GLU A 194 27.55 0.88 14.35
N ARG A 195 27.83 1.34 15.57
CA ARG A 195 26.83 1.56 16.61
C ARG A 195 25.80 2.61 16.18
N ALA A 196 26.24 3.74 15.66
CA ALA A 196 25.35 4.78 15.16
C ALA A 196 24.43 4.30 14.04
N ILE A 197 24.93 3.45 13.13
CA ILE A 197 24.12 2.82 12.08
C ILE A 197 23.06 1.90 12.70
N ALA A 198 23.44 1.02 13.63
CA ALA A 198 22.52 0.10 14.28
C ALA A 198 21.41 0.84 15.04
N GLU A 199 21.76 1.93 15.74
CA GLU A 199 20.77 2.79 16.42
C GLU A 199 19.83 3.50 15.44
N ALA A 200 20.36 3.98 14.31
CA ALA A 200 19.53 4.60 13.28
C ALA A 200 18.55 3.59 12.66
N MET A 201 18.98 2.36 12.42
CA MET A 201 18.12 1.28 11.93
C MET A 201 17.09 0.84 12.99
N ALA A 202 17.45 0.85 14.28
CA ALA A 202 16.53 0.50 15.37
C ALA A 202 15.34 1.48 15.46
N ARG A 203 15.56 2.74 15.12
CA ARG A 203 14.45 3.72 15.04
C ARG A 203 13.49 3.44 13.89
N ARG A 204 13.97 2.81 12.79
CA ARG A 204 13.15 2.45 11.63
C ARG A 204 12.46 1.08 11.78
N ALA A 205 13.09 0.16 12.49
CA ALA A 205 12.59 -1.19 12.71
C ALA A 205 12.55 -1.55 14.21
N PRO A 206 11.71 -0.84 15.01
CA PRO A 206 11.70 -1.00 16.48
C PRO A 206 11.31 -2.41 16.93
N ALA A 207 10.55 -3.14 16.14
CA ALA A 207 10.16 -4.53 16.43
C ALA A 207 11.34 -5.50 16.48
N LEU A 208 12.45 -5.21 15.79
CA LEU A 208 13.67 -6.04 15.85
C LEU A 208 14.51 -5.76 17.08
N GLY A 209 14.47 -4.53 17.60
CA GLY A 209 15.28 -4.09 18.73
C GLY A 209 16.76 -3.85 18.40
N ALA A 210 17.44 -3.07 19.24
CA ALA A 210 18.80 -2.60 18.98
C ALA A 210 19.83 -3.74 18.88
N ASP A 211 19.75 -4.74 19.74
CA ASP A 211 20.72 -5.85 19.79
C ASP A 211 20.68 -6.74 18.54
N ARG A 212 19.48 -7.02 18.01
CA ARG A 212 19.36 -7.79 16.77
C ARG A 212 19.88 -6.99 15.59
N LEU A 213 19.52 -5.72 15.52
CA LEU A 213 20.00 -4.84 14.46
C LEU A 213 21.50 -4.61 14.52
N HIS A 214 22.11 -4.55 15.70
CA HIS A 214 23.55 -4.49 15.83
C HIS A 214 24.23 -5.73 15.19
N ARG A 215 23.71 -6.93 15.45
CA ARG A 215 24.25 -8.18 14.84
C ARG A 215 24.08 -8.18 13.32
N ILE A 216 22.91 -7.74 12.82
CA ILE A 216 22.65 -7.65 11.38
C ILE A 216 23.60 -6.65 10.71
N VAL A 217 23.75 -5.45 11.27
CA VAL A 217 24.65 -4.42 10.77
C VAL A 217 26.08 -4.92 10.76
N HIS A 218 26.51 -5.58 11.84
CA HIS A 218 27.84 -6.17 11.93
C HIS A 218 28.08 -7.17 10.80
N ALA A 219 27.17 -8.10 10.54
CA ALA A 219 27.26 -9.05 9.44
C ALA A 219 27.33 -8.35 8.08
N ILE A 220 26.42 -7.41 7.81
CA ILE A 220 26.40 -6.67 6.55
C ILE A 220 27.74 -5.91 6.31
N ILE A 221 28.32 -5.31 7.35
CA ILE A 221 29.59 -4.59 7.24
C ILE A 221 30.71 -5.56 6.94
N THR A 222 30.79 -6.69 7.66
CA THR A 222 31.80 -7.73 7.47
C THR A 222 31.80 -8.24 6.04
N GLU A 223 30.66 -8.75 5.59
CA GLU A 223 30.51 -9.30 4.23
C GLU A 223 30.79 -8.27 3.13
N SER A 224 30.36 -7.01 3.34
CA SER A 224 30.63 -5.93 2.36
C SER A 224 32.10 -5.54 2.29
N LEU A 225 32.86 -5.66 3.40
CA LEU A 225 34.30 -5.41 3.41
C LEU A 225 35.05 -6.55 2.73
N GLU A 226 34.71 -7.80 3.03
CA GLU A 226 35.31 -8.98 2.39
C GLU A 226 35.08 -8.97 0.88
N ALA A 227 33.85 -8.71 0.44
CA ALA A 227 33.52 -8.56 -0.99
C ALA A 227 34.23 -7.39 -1.67
N SER A 228 34.71 -6.39 -0.92
CA SER A 228 35.47 -5.26 -1.49
C SER A 228 36.95 -5.55 -1.71
N GLN A 229 37.46 -6.65 -1.17
CA GLN A 229 38.87 -7.08 -1.26
C GLN A 229 39.06 -8.19 -2.31
N ALA A 230 38.00 -8.80 -2.77
CA ALA A 230 37.98 -9.80 -3.85
C ALA A 230 37.99 -9.13 -5.23
#